data_3908b3dca23efa73099346bcc844820f
#
_entry.id   3908b3dca23efa73099346bcc844820f
#
_cell.length_a   1.000
_cell.length_b   1.000
_cell.length_c   1.000
_cell.angle_alpha   90.00
_cell.angle_beta   90.00
_cell.angle_gamma   90.00
#
_symmetry.space_group_name_H-M   'P 1'
#
loop_
_entity.id
_entity.type
_entity.pdbx_description
1 polymer ?
#
loop_
_entity_poly.entity_id
_entity_poly.type
_entity_poly.pdbx_seq_one_letter_code
_entity_poly.pdbx_strand_id
1 'polypeptide(L)'
;MRFVTSARRVSALLFVAVLSACGSGDGSQQSSTSISTNDVSFSAASPDASTPPAQILTATIDPEAIYVAVLHNGAAIASVTYSLSGDTAQIVVDPASPGGLGAGVFTGTITVVGYRCADPACSRLVSGNSQIVNVVYQIPPVVRFVAPYVGVAATADTAVIRGQGFQKFTVEGVTFGATAATTFTVVSDTEIRASYPALTAGTYPVQIQASSSPGAITSLANMVVVNAPAYAATTLAYPSAAPQVQALRYDAERQALLLAVNGGQILRYAYAGAWGAPTTAAVGSLSDIALSTDGQQLLALAQTALTQIDPATLAAGTVTPAPALAADVFLKNLAVANDGNAVVTTGYNGSSNTQTYLYATRSPAFSQPATAPSMDNSTPGGSADGSSIVLAQGSPALASATGVYRYLAASQTFSVTGVSLNQNSIAPALDRAATRIVLNGTNVYDAGYNFLGTLPSTTLAVVVKPDATRAYTFDSAASQVLSFDLTASPAGGAFPQIGATAAGDPGTGVRMAISPDGGTLFLAGNNQIAVQPAPP
;
A
#
# COMPACT_ATOMS: atom_id res chain seq x y z
N MET A 1 -1.18 23.43 52.24
CA MET A 1 -1.05 22.10 51.64
C MET A 1 -1.80 22.14 50.32
N ARG A 2 -1.08 22.30 49.19
CA ARG A 2 -1.69 22.45 47.87
C ARG A 2 -1.93 21.04 47.29
N PHE A 3 -3.15 20.70 46.97
CA PHE A 3 -3.50 19.41 46.38
C PHE A 3 -3.25 19.42 44.85
N VAL A 4 -2.45 18.48 44.36
CA VAL A 4 -2.25 18.24 42.95
C VAL A 4 -3.25 17.15 42.51
N THR A 5 -4.27 17.53 41.77
CA THR A 5 -5.19 16.55 41.15
C THR A 5 -4.89 16.42 39.65
N SER A 6 -4.42 15.26 39.27
CA SER A 6 -4.30 14.85 37.87
C SER A 6 -5.71 14.59 37.29
N ALA A 7 -6.19 15.45 36.39
CA ALA A 7 -7.48 15.26 35.73
C ALA A 7 -7.36 14.25 34.59
N ARG A 8 -7.97 13.06 34.77
CA ARG A 8 -8.27 12.11 33.69
C ARG A 8 -9.36 12.68 32.78
N ARG A 9 -9.24 12.38 31.49
CA ARG A 9 -10.12 12.76 30.37
C ARG A 9 -11.60 12.83 30.78
N VAL A 10 -12.17 14.02 30.72
CA VAL A 10 -13.61 14.23 30.65
C VAL A 10 -13.85 15.14 29.45
N SER A 11 -14.41 14.58 28.38
CA SER A 11 -14.95 15.35 27.25
C SER A 11 -16.23 16.03 27.74
N ALA A 12 -16.13 17.27 28.16
CA ALA A 12 -17.29 18.11 28.44
C ALA A 12 -17.25 19.33 27.52
N LEU A 13 -18.23 19.40 26.62
CA LEU A 13 -18.55 20.64 25.92
C LEU A 13 -18.93 21.68 26.99
N LEU A 14 -18.08 22.68 27.18
CA LEU A 14 -18.43 23.82 27.99
C LEU A 14 -18.55 25.06 27.10
N PHE A 15 -19.77 25.56 26.96
CA PHE A 15 -20.05 26.86 26.36
C PHE A 15 -19.37 27.95 27.20
N VAL A 16 -18.42 28.66 26.60
CA VAL A 16 -17.85 29.88 27.21
C VAL A 16 -18.76 31.05 26.89
N ALA A 17 -19.56 31.44 27.84
CA ALA A 17 -20.22 32.74 27.80
C ALA A 17 -19.20 33.82 28.25
N VAL A 18 -18.78 34.67 27.32
CA VAL A 18 -17.99 35.88 27.64
C VAL A 18 -18.92 36.91 28.23
N LEU A 19 -18.88 37.09 29.55
CA LEU A 19 -19.46 38.23 30.24
C LEU A 19 -18.38 39.31 30.39
N SER A 20 -18.46 40.33 29.55
CA SER A 20 -17.74 41.60 29.79
C SER A 20 -18.42 42.38 30.92
N ALA A 21 -17.78 42.39 32.08
CA ALA A 21 -18.17 43.31 33.17
C ALA A 21 -17.17 44.46 33.25
N CYS A 22 -17.59 45.65 32.87
CA CYS A 22 -16.94 46.91 33.27
C CYS A 22 -17.20 47.15 34.76
N GLY A 23 -16.14 47.21 35.57
CA GLY A 23 -16.16 47.67 36.96
C GLY A 23 -14.94 48.54 37.23
N SER A 24 -15.17 49.81 37.41
CA SER A 24 -14.18 50.81 37.84
C SER A 24 -13.89 50.70 39.34
N GLY A 25 -12.62 50.78 39.73
CA GLY A 25 -12.24 51.25 41.07
C GLY A 25 -11.25 50.37 41.81
N ASP A 26 -10.16 51.00 42.13
CA ASP A 26 -9.12 50.84 43.15
C ASP A 26 -7.84 50.09 42.72
N GLY A 27 -6.76 50.90 42.84
CA GLY A 27 -5.39 50.48 42.47
C GLY A 27 -4.74 49.51 43.47
N SER A 28 -5.08 48.28 43.42
CA SER A 28 -4.25 47.19 43.91
C SER A 28 -3.49 46.60 42.70
N GLN A 29 -2.17 46.44 42.79
CA GLN A 29 -1.38 45.75 41.80
C GLN A 29 -2.00 44.35 41.60
N GLN A 30 -2.68 44.18 40.48
CA GLN A 30 -3.31 42.94 40.13
C GLN A 30 -2.19 42.00 39.66
N SER A 31 -1.70 41.15 40.56
CA SER A 31 -0.78 40.08 40.20
C SER A 31 -1.49 39.16 39.18
N SER A 32 -0.92 39.02 38.03
CA SER A 32 -1.52 38.28 36.90
C SER A 32 -0.75 36.99 36.62
N THR A 33 -1.47 35.92 36.37
CA THR A 33 -0.85 34.72 35.75
C THR A 33 -0.24 35.12 34.42
N SER A 34 1.02 34.77 34.20
CA SER A 34 1.74 34.99 32.94
C SER A 34 2.37 33.68 32.45
N ILE A 35 2.61 33.60 31.17
CA ILE A 35 3.20 32.39 30.56
C ILE A 35 4.38 32.78 29.68
N SER A 36 5.37 31.89 29.59
CA SER A 36 6.61 32.13 28.85
C SER A 36 6.42 32.36 27.35
N THR A 37 5.36 31.80 26.75
CA THR A 37 4.97 32.00 25.35
C THR A 37 3.48 31.79 25.17
N ASN A 38 2.89 32.47 24.21
CA ASN A 38 1.48 32.32 23.86
C ASN A 38 1.30 31.35 22.64
N ASP A 39 2.40 30.87 22.06
CA ASP A 39 2.37 30.00 20.91
C ASP A 39 3.37 28.86 21.08
N VAL A 40 2.93 27.65 20.74
CA VAL A 40 3.71 26.42 20.68
C VAL A 40 3.56 25.83 19.29
N SER A 41 4.67 25.48 18.66
CA SER A 41 4.63 24.87 17.35
C SER A 41 5.37 23.52 17.35
N PHE A 42 4.71 22.52 16.78
CA PHE A 42 5.31 21.23 16.46
C PHE A 42 5.38 21.05 14.95
N SER A 43 6.36 20.28 14.50
CA SER A 43 6.45 19.84 13.12
C SER A 43 6.93 18.39 13.06
N ALA A 44 6.41 17.64 12.09
CA ALA A 44 6.92 16.34 11.71
C ALA A 44 7.28 16.37 10.23
N ALA A 45 8.24 15.56 9.80
CA ALA A 45 8.68 15.52 8.41
C ALA A 45 7.64 14.87 7.48
N SER A 46 6.79 14.01 8.03
CA SER A 46 5.70 13.33 7.33
C SER A 46 4.75 12.66 8.33
N PRO A 47 3.60 12.14 7.90
CA PRO A 47 2.75 11.30 8.74
C PRO A 47 3.45 10.04 9.29
N ASP A 48 4.48 9.56 8.61
CA ASP A 48 5.23 8.35 9.00
C ASP A 48 6.40 8.65 9.95
N ALA A 49 6.64 9.93 10.26
CA ALA A 49 7.71 10.34 11.15
C ALA A 49 7.42 9.99 12.62
N SER A 50 8.47 9.89 13.43
CA SER A 50 8.32 9.77 14.88
C SER A 50 7.65 11.01 15.46
N THR A 51 6.95 10.83 16.58
CA THR A 51 6.35 11.93 17.32
C THR A 51 7.44 12.89 17.78
N PRO A 52 7.30 14.22 17.55
CA PRO A 52 8.26 15.21 18.05
C PRO A 52 8.36 15.18 19.58
N PRO A 53 9.47 15.63 20.15
CA PRO A 53 9.62 15.70 21.59
C PRO A 53 8.62 16.68 22.22
N ALA A 54 8.23 16.42 23.45
CA ALA A 54 7.41 17.32 24.27
C ALA A 54 8.10 18.68 24.42
N GLN A 55 7.29 19.74 24.51
CA GLN A 55 7.77 21.08 24.85
C GLN A 55 7.38 21.45 26.27
N ILE A 56 8.25 22.22 26.94
CA ILE A 56 8.04 22.67 28.32
C ILE A 56 7.80 24.16 28.33
N LEU A 57 6.67 24.56 28.89
CA LEU A 57 6.31 25.95 29.12
C LEU A 57 6.45 26.28 30.62
N THR A 58 6.78 27.52 30.92
CA THR A 58 6.80 28.02 32.29
C THR A 58 5.72 29.07 32.45
N ALA A 59 4.87 28.91 33.43
CA ALA A 59 3.89 29.93 33.82
C ALA A 59 4.17 30.43 35.23
N THR A 60 4.10 31.74 35.41
CA THR A 60 4.07 32.34 36.73
C THR A 60 2.61 32.47 37.14
N ILE A 61 2.25 31.84 38.21
CA ILE A 61 0.88 31.79 38.73
C ILE A 61 0.69 32.92 39.72
N ASP A 62 -0.46 33.55 39.70
CA ASP A 62 -0.86 34.53 40.72
C ASP A 62 -0.63 33.95 42.14
N PRO A 63 0.20 34.59 42.99
CA PRO A 63 0.50 34.07 44.32
C PRO A 63 -0.72 33.94 45.24
N GLU A 64 -1.80 34.64 44.93
CA GLU A 64 -3.07 34.51 45.63
C GLU A 64 -3.97 33.38 45.09
N ALA A 65 -3.55 32.70 44.04
CA ALA A 65 -4.30 31.56 43.50
C ALA A 65 -4.27 30.39 44.50
N ILE A 66 -5.44 29.93 44.88
CA ILE A 66 -5.61 28.76 45.74
C ILE A 66 -5.65 27.48 44.92
N TYR A 67 -6.15 27.55 43.70
CA TYR A 67 -6.27 26.44 42.78
C TYR A 67 -5.76 26.83 41.37
N VAL A 68 -5.03 25.93 40.72
CA VAL A 68 -4.54 26.11 39.33
C VAL A 68 -5.14 25.01 38.49
N ALA A 69 -5.73 25.39 37.35
CA ALA A 69 -6.18 24.46 36.33
C ALA A 69 -5.37 24.67 35.05
N VAL A 70 -4.92 23.56 34.45
CA VAL A 70 -4.34 23.56 33.12
C VAL A 70 -5.22 22.63 32.27
N LEU A 71 -5.91 23.24 31.31
CA LEU A 71 -6.86 22.58 30.43
C LEU A 71 -6.30 22.60 29.03
N HIS A 72 -6.58 21.57 28.22
CA HIS A 72 -6.19 21.56 26.82
C HIS A 72 -7.30 20.99 25.94
N ASN A 73 -7.30 21.40 24.69
CA ASN A 73 -8.16 20.88 23.65
C ASN A 73 -7.43 20.87 22.30
N GLY A 74 -8.08 20.25 21.28
CA GLY A 74 -7.60 20.23 19.91
C GLY A 74 -6.74 19.01 19.56
N ALA A 75 -6.69 18.72 18.27
CA ALA A 75 -6.05 17.51 17.75
C ALA A 75 -4.51 17.53 17.83
N ALA A 76 -3.89 18.72 17.89
CA ALA A 76 -2.44 18.89 17.95
C ALA A 76 -1.79 18.30 19.23
N ILE A 77 -2.59 18.10 20.29
CA ILE A 77 -2.12 17.78 21.65
C ILE A 77 -2.57 16.37 22.03
N ALA A 78 -1.63 15.51 22.43
CA ALA A 78 -1.94 14.20 23.01
C ALA A 78 -2.23 14.29 24.50
N SER A 79 -1.38 15.03 25.24
CA SER A 79 -1.54 15.24 26.68
C SER A 79 -0.87 16.53 27.14
N VAL A 80 -1.33 17.04 28.28
CA VAL A 80 -0.67 18.11 29.01
C VAL A 80 -0.54 17.70 30.47
N THR A 81 0.67 17.79 31.00
CA THR A 81 0.94 17.58 32.42
C THR A 81 1.58 18.84 33.01
N TYR A 82 1.42 19.08 34.31
CA TYR A 82 2.07 20.20 34.95
C TYR A 82 2.49 19.89 36.39
N SER A 83 3.50 20.61 36.84
CA SER A 83 3.98 20.59 38.22
C SER A 83 4.12 22.01 38.74
N LEU A 84 3.87 22.22 40.04
CA LEU A 84 3.97 23.49 40.70
C LEU A 84 5.16 23.52 41.67
N SER A 85 5.96 24.57 41.60
CA SER A 85 7.02 24.87 42.58
C SER A 85 6.92 26.34 42.95
N GLY A 86 6.40 26.62 44.17
CA GLY A 86 6.01 27.98 44.55
C GLY A 86 4.95 28.52 43.62
N ASP A 87 5.20 29.70 43.05
CA ASP A 87 4.31 30.37 42.11
C ASP A 87 4.64 30.07 40.66
N THR A 88 5.52 29.11 40.42
CA THR A 88 5.94 28.69 39.07
C THR A 88 5.33 27.33 38.70
N ALA A 89 4.63 27.29 37.58
CA ALA A 89 4.17 26.04 36.96
C ALA A 89 5.09 25.67 35.80
N GLN A 90 5.57 24.43 35.76
CA GLN A 90 6.13 23.82 34.58
C GLN A 90 5.06 22.97 33.90
N ILE A 91 4.79 23.26 32.64
CA ILE A 91 3.73 22.63 31.84
C ILE A 91 4.42 21.89 30.72
N VAL A 92 4.26 20.55 30.68
CA VAL A 92 4.79 19.68 29.63
C VAL A 92 3.67 19.42 28.64
N VAL A 93 3.92 19.73 27.37
CA VAL A 93 2.97 19.57 26.26
C VAL A 93 3.45 18.46 25.37
N ASP A 94 2.75 17.35 25.34
CA ASP A 94 3.02 16.22 24.45
C ASP A 94 2.22 16.37 23.17
N PRO A 95 2.88 16.40 21.99
CA PRO A 95 2.17 16.44 20.71
C PRO A 95 1.50 15.11 20.41
N ALA A 96 0.45 15.14 19.61
CA ALA A 96 -0.20 13.94 19.09
C ALA A 96 0.73 13.19 18.13
N SER A 97 0.49 11.88 17.95
CA SER A 97 1.26 11.08 16.98
C SER A 97 0.97 11.53 15.55
N PRO A 98 2.00 11.78 14.70
CA PRO A 98 1.82 12.12 13.30
C PRO A 98 1.01 11.06 12.53
N GLY A 99 1.26 9.78 12.79
CA GLY A 99 0.52 8.67 12.16
C GLY A 99 -0.97 8.64 12.50
N GLY A 100 -1.34 9.13 13.69
CA GLY A 100 -2.74 9.24 14.10
C GLY A 100 -3.46 10.46 13.52
N LEU A 101 -2.70 11.53 13.21
CA LEU A 101 -3.24 12.77 12.65
C LEU A 101 -3.30 12.73 11.12
N GLY A 102 -2.32 12.12 10.47
CA GLY A 102 -2.10 12.24 9.05
C GLY A 102 -1.44 13.57 8.66
N ALA A 103 -1.39 13.86 7.34
CA ALA A 103 -0.91 15.14 6.84
C ALA A 103 -1.92 16.26 7.07
N GLY A 104 -1.44 17.47 7.40
CA GLY A 104 -2.29 18.63 7.63
C GLY A 104 -1.67 19.66 8.56
N VAL A 105 -2.44 20.70 8.86
CA VAL A 105 -2.16 21.68 9.91
C VAL A 105 -3.21 21.49 10.99
N PHE A 106 -2.78 21.11 12.18
CA PHE A 106 -3.64 20.84 13.32
C PHE A 106 -3.44 21.91 14.38
N THR A 107 -4.51 22.25 15.06
CA THR A 107 -4.47 23.27 16.12
C THR A 107 -4.94 22.69 17.44
N GLY A 108 -4.55 23.34 18.49
CA GLY A 108 -5.02 23.12 19.86
C GLY A 108 -4.84 24.36 20.70
N THR A 109 -5.37 24.33 21.90
CA THR A 109 -5.15 25.39 22.88
C THR A 109 -4.87 24.79 24.24
N ILE A 110 -4.04 25.49 25.02
CA ILE A 110 -3.81 25.22 26.44
C ILE A 110 -4.28 26.44 27.19
N THR A 111 -5.14 26.26 28.20
CA THR A 111 -5.62 27.31 29.05
C THR A 111 -5.07 27.11 30.46
N VAL A 112 -4.34 28.06 30.94
CA VAL A 112 -3.80 28.11 32.32
C VAL A 112 -4.60 29.11 33.12
N VAL A 113 -5.22 28.65 34.19
CA VAL A 113 -6.10 29.51 35.03
C VAL A 113 -5.68 29.35 36.48
N GLY A 114 -5.38 30.48 37.14
CA GLY A 114 -5.26 30.54 38.57
C GLY A 114 -6.59 31.03 39.17
N TYR A 115 -7.16 30.25 40.06
CA TYR A 115 -8.41 30.60 40.73
C TYR A 115 -8.14 31.08 42.16
N ARG A 116 -8.70 32.23 42.52
CA ARG A 116 -8.86 32.68 43.92
C ARG A 116 -10.21 32.19 44.41
N CYS A 117 -10.24 31.50 45.51
CA CYS A 117 -11.48 31.00 46.06
C CYS A 117 -12.05 31.99 47.10
N ALA A 118 -13.36 32.26 47.04
CA ALA A 118 -14.05 33.08 48.02
C ALA A 118 -14.25 32.34 49.36
N ASP A 119 -14.04 31.03 49.37
CA ASP A 119 -14.14 30.16 50.54
C ASP A 119 -13.09 29.05 50.51
N PRO A 120 -12.72 28.45 51.68
CA PRO A 120 -11.69 27.42 51.75
C PRO A 120 -11.98 26.14 50.97
N ALA A 121 -13.23 25.88 50.60
CA ALA A 121 -13.65 24.72 49.84
C ALA A 121 -13.63 24.96 48.31
N CYS A 122 -13.28 26.17 47.86
CA CYS A 122 -13.33 26.58 46.45
C CYS A 122 -14.72 26.40 45.80
N SER A 123 -15.78 26.53 46.59
CA SER A 123 -17.16 26.39 46.08
C SER A 123 -17.58 27.61 45.24
N ARG A 124 -16.94 28.76 45.42
CA ARG A 124 -17.14 29.99 44.65
C ARG A 124 -15.78 30.44 44.10
N LEU A 125 -15.49 30.07 42.87
CA LEU A 125 -14.30 30.50 42.15
C LEU A 125 -14.47 31.97 41.77
N VAL A 126 -13.54 32.82 42.22
CA VAL A 126 -13.41 34.19 41.74
C VAL A 126 -12.45 34.13 40.55
N SER A 127 -12.89 34.61 39.40
CA SER A 127 -12.13 34.56 38.17
C SER A 127 -10.73 35.15 38.35
N GLY A 128 -9.71 34.31 38.17
CA GLY A 128 -8.34 34.73 37.96
C GLY A 128 -8.10 35.05 36.47
N ASN A 129 -6.96 35.65 36.16
CA ASN A 129 -6.55 35.82 34.77
C ASN A 129 -6.26 34.45 34.13
N SER A 130 -6.94 34.17 33.04
CA SER A 130 -6.63 33.01 32.21
C SER A 130 -5.61 33.40 31.14
N GLN A 131 -4.63 32.53 30.92
CA GLN A 131 -3.69 32.62 29.80
C GLN A 131 -3.99 31.50 28.81
N ILE A 132 -4.00 31.86 27.53
CA ILE A 132 -4.24 30.90 26.44
C ILE A 132 -2.95 30.78 25.64
N VAL A 133 -2.52 29.55 25.41
CA VAL A 133 -1.42 29.20 24.49
C VAL A 133 -2.02 28.51 23.31
N ASN A 134 -1.73 29.01 22.13
CA ASN A 134 -2.09 28.37 20.87
C ASN A 134 -1.06 27.28 20.54
N VAL A 135 -1.53 26.15 20.11
CA VAL A 135 -0.68 25.06 19.66
C VAL A 135 -0.97 24.80 18.19
N VAL A 136 0.09 24.81 17.39
CA VAL A 136 0.02 24.49 15.95
C VAL A 136 0.92 23.28 15.69
N TYR A 137 0.39 22.28 15.01
CA TYR A 137 1.15 21.11 14.58
C TYR A 137 1.07 20.95 13.07
N GLN A 138 2.22 20.97 12.42
CA GLN A 138 2.37 20.96 10.97
C GLN A 138 2.95 19.63 10.48
N ILE A 139 2.23 18.94 9.57
CA ILE A 139 2.63 17.66 8.99
C ILE A 139 2.44 17.75 7.48
N PRO A 140 3.53 17.82 6.67
CA PRO A 140 3.44 17.91 5.23
C PRO A 140 2.91 16.60 4.60
N PRO A 141 2.46 16.63 3.33
CA PRO A 141 2.10 15.43 2.58
C PRO A 141 3.29 14.49 2.40
N VAL A 142 2.99 13.22 2.11
CA VAL A 142 4.00 12.21 1.78
C VAL A 142 3.61 11.45 0.51
N VAL A 143 4.58 11.24 -0.39
CA VAL A 143 4.48 10.31 -1.53
C VAL A 143 5.14 9.00 -1.11
N ARG A 144 4.39 7.89 -1.14
CA ARG A 144 4.89 6.57 -0.71
C ARG A 144 5.25 5.65 -1.86
N PHE A 145 4.38 5.57 -2.87
CA PHE A 145 4.53 4.64 -3.98
C PHE A 145 4.17 5.31 -5.29
N VAL A 146 4.71 4.78 -6.37
CA VAL A 146 4.28 5.00 -7.74
C VAL A 146 4.02 3.64 -8.38
N ALA A 147 2.92 3.51 -9.11
CA ALA A 147 2.57 2.24 -9.73
C ALA A 147 2.02 2.43 -11.17
N PRO A 148 2.47 1.63 -12.13
CA PRO A 148 3.59 0.70 -11.96
C PRO A 148 4.89 1.45 -11.66
N TYR A 149 5.77 0.84 -10.83
CA TYR A 149 7.07 1.44 -10.54
C TYR A 149 8.06 1.34 -11.72
N VAL A 150 7.74 0.50 -12.69
CA VAL A 150 8.52 0.37 -13.93
C VAL A 150 7.73 0.93 -15.10
N GLY A 151 8.33 1.90 -15.80
CA GLY A 151 7.89 2.42 -17.09
C GLY A 151 8.76 1.90 -18.24
N VAL A 152 8.30 2.08 -19.48
CA VAL A 152 9.02 1.71 -20.70
C VAL A 152 9.57 2.97 -21.37
N ALA A 153 10.85 2.95 -21.75
CA ALA A 153 11.51 4.08 -22.40
C ALA A 153 10.84 4.44 -23.73
N ALA A 154 10.88 5.72 -24.07
CA ALA A 154 10.28 6.30 -25.26
C ALA A 154 8.74 6.12 -25.35
N THR A 155 8.08 5.75 -24.24
CA THR A 155 6.62 5.59 -24.17
C THR A 155 6.04 6.56 -23.15
N ALA A 156 5.05 7.35 -23.58
CA ALA A 156 4.25 8.17 -22.68
C ALA A 156 3.20 7.30 -22.02
N ASP A 157 2.95 7.49 -20.72
CA ASP A 157 2.04 6.63 -19.97
C ASP A 157 1.48 7.33 -18.73
N THR A 158 0.66 6.64 -17.96
CA THR A 158 0.04 7.12 -16.73
C THR A 158 0.50 6.30 -15.54
N ALA A 159 0.82 6.97 -14.44
CA ALA A 159 1.14 6.37 -13.17
C ALA A 159 0.11 6.74 -12.10
N VAL A 160 -0.14 5.81 -11.18
CA VAL A 160 -0.88 6.04 -9.94
C VAL A 160 0.13 6.35 -8.84
N ILE A 161 0.02 7.51 -8.23
CA ILE A 161 0.86 7.95 -7.12
C ILE A 161 0.07 7.78 -5.83
N ARG A 162 0.61 7.01 -4.91
CA ARG A 162 0.02 6.75 -3.60
C ARG A 162 0.76 7.49 -2.51
N GLY A 163 0.00 8.02 -1.56
CA GLY A 163 0.56 8.74 -0.44
C GLY A 163 -0.51 9.18 0.56
N GLN A 164 -0.32 10.34 1.16
CA GLN A 164 -1.29 10.91 2.11
C GLN A 164 -1.20 12.43 2.13
N GLY A 165 -2.35 13.09 2.31
CA GLY A 165 -2.44 14.53 2.42
C GLY A 165 -2.63 15.27 1.10
N PHE A 166 -2.95 14.58 0.02
CA PHE A 166 -3.05 15.19 -1.32
C PHE A 166 -4.23 16.14 -1.47
N GLN A 167 -5.28 16.00 -0.66
CA GLN A 167 -6.42 16.92 -0.62
C GLN A 167 -6.35 17.95 0.52
N LYS A 168 -5.35 17.83 1.41
CA LYS A 168 -5.14 18.77 2.51
C LYS A 168 -4.42 20.05 2.06
N PHE A 169 -3.76 19.98 0.91
CA PHE A 169 -3.00 21.05 0.29
C PHE A 169 -3.34 21.14 -1.20
N THR A 170 -3.15 22.30 -1.80
CA THR A 170 -3.34 22.44 -3.25
C THR A 170 -2.13 21.89 -3.97
N VAL A 171 -2.28 20.75 -4.66
CA VAL A 171 -1.22 20.18 -5.51
C VAL A 171 -1.15 21.00 -6.80
N GLU A 172 0.02 21.58 -7.07
CA GLU A 172 0.27 22.45 -8.23
C GLU A 172 1.02 21.75 -9.34
N GLY A 173 1.73 20.68 -9.01
CA GLY A 173 2.52 19.93 -9.98
C GLY A 173 2.91 18.54 -9.51
N VAL A 174 3.21 17.71 -10.49
CA VAL A 174 3.82 16.39 -10.33
C VAL A 174 5.02 16.31 -11.23
N THR A 175 6.15 15.80 -10.74
CA THR A 175 7.36 15.61 -11.54
C THR A 175 7.91 14.19 -11.41
N PHE A 176 8.52 13.72 -12.49
CA PHE A 176 9.30 12.50 -12.58
C PHE A 176 10.77 12.93 -12.80
N GLY A 177 11.55 12.96 -11.73
CA GLY A 177 12.84 13.65 -11.73
C GLY A 177 12.68 15.14 -12.06
N ALA A 178 13.37 15.63 -13.09
CA ALA A 178 13.24 17.00 -13.58
C ALA A 178 12.08 17.18 -14.59
N THR A 179 11.40 16.11 -15.01
CA THR A 179 10.37 16.16 -16.05
C THR A 179 8.98 16.31 -15.41
N ALA A 180 8.25 17.35 -15.81
CA ALA A 180 6.89 17.56 -15.34
C ALA A 180 5.93 16.53 -15.96
N ALA A 181 4.93 16.11 -15.20
CA ALA A 181 3.79 15.38 -15.73
C ALA A 181 3.07 16.23 -16.79
N THR A 182 2.56 15.60 -17.84
CA THR A 182 1.76 16.28 -18.89
C THR A 182 0.40 16.67 -18.37
N THR A 183 -0.21 15.82 -17.56
CA THR A 183 -1.46 16.07 -16.84
C THR A 183 -1.44 15.31 -15.51
N PHE A 184 -2.20 15.80 -14.53
CA PHE A 184 -2.45 15.05 -13.31
C PHE A 184 -3.84 15.36 -12.75
N THR A 185 -4.35 14.45 -11.93
CA THR A 185 -5.61 14.58 -11.21
C THR A 185 -5.46 14.05 -9.79
N VAL A 186 -5.79 14.88 -8.80
CA VAL A 186 -5.92 14.45 -7.40
C VAL A 186 -7.25 13.74 -7.25
N VAL A 187 -7.21 12.42 -7.18
CA VAL A 187 -8.41 11.56 -7.09
C VAL A 187 -8.94 11.53 -5.67
N SER A 188 -8.04 11.45 -4.69
CA SER A 188 -8.39 11.40 -3.27
C SER A 188 -7.25 11.94 -2.41
N ASP A 189 -7.42 11.96 -1.10
CA ASP A 189 -6.34 12.31 -0.17
C ASP A 189 -5.13 11.37 -0.23
N THR A 190 -5.30 10.19 -0.83
CA THR A 190 -4.27 9.13 -0.92
C THR A 190 -3.89 8.76 -2.36
N GLU A 191 -4.51 9.35 -3.38
CA GLU A 191 -4.27 9.00 -4.78
C GLU A 191 -4.17 10.21 -5.69
N ILE A 192 -3.08 10.27 -6.48
CA ILE A 192 -2.94 11.12 -7.65
C ILE A 192 -2.73 10.22 -8.87
N ARG A 193 -3.40 10.53 -9.98
CA ARG A 193 -3.09 9.97 -11.30
C ARG A 193 -2.34 11.01 -12.10
N ALA A 194 -1.19 10.63 -12.65
CA ALA A 194 -0.33 11.53 -13.40
C ALA A 194 0.12 10.90 -14.71
N SER A 195 -0.08 11.58 -15.82
CA SER A 195 0.46 11.17 -17.11
C SER A 195 1.85 11.77 -17.28
N TYR A 196 2.81 10.98 -17.70
CA TYR A 196 4.17 11.41 -17.97
C TYR A 196 4.49 11.27 -19.47
N PRO A 197 5.35 12.16 -20.02
CA PRO A 197 5.78 12.06 -21.40
C PRO A 197 6.74 10.88 -21.58
N ALA A 198 7.12 10.59 -22.81
CA ALA A 198 8.15 9.63 -23.11
C ALA A 198 9.45 10.00 -22.38
N LEU A 199 9.95 9.10 -21.54
CA LEU A 199 11.18 9.26 -20.77
C LEU A 199 12.29 8.37 -21.34
N THR A 200 13.53 8.69 -21.06
CA THR A 200 14.68 7.81 -21.33
C THR A 200 14.84 6.77 -20.22
N ALA A 201 15.60 5.70 -20.46
CA ALA A 201 15.91 4.74 -19.41
C ALA A 201 16.67 5.41 -18.26
N GLY A 202 16.25 5.12 -17.02
CA GLY A 202 16.82 5.74 -15.80
C GLY A 202 15.88 5.65 -14.61
N THR A 203 16.33 6.17 -13.47
CA THR A 203 15.53 6.25 -12.25
C THR A 203 15.06 7.69 -12.02
N TYR A 204 13.78 7.86 -11.78
CA TYR A 204 13.09 9.13 -11.64
C TYR A 204 12.41 9.23 -10.28
N PRO A 205 12.94 10.06 -9.33
CA PRO A 205 12.18 10.39 -8.12
C PRO A 205 10.84 11.00 -8.48
N VAL A 206 9.75 10.50 -7.90
CA VAL A 206 8.41 11.05 -8.11
C VAL A 206 8.14 12.07 -7.03
N GLN A 207 7.90 13.33 -7.41
CA GLN A 207 7.69 14.42 -6.49
C GLN A 207 6.37 15.15 -6.80
N ILE A 208 5.76 15.70 -5.77
CA ILE A 208 4.63 16.63 -5.91
C ILE A 208 5.05 18.01 -5.42
N GLN A 209 4.49 19.04 -6.04
CA GLN A 209 4.56 20.43 -5.59
C GLN A 209 3.20 20.82 -5.04
N ALA A 210 3.16 21.36 -3.83
CA ALA A 210 1.92 21.82 -3.23
C ALA A 210 2.12 23.19 -2.61
N SER A 211 1.21 24.12 -2.91
CA SER A 211 1.16 25.41 -2.23
C SER A 211 0.65 25.22 -0.80
N SER A 212 1.04 26.15 0.07
CA SER A 212 0.70 26.14 1.50
C SER A 212 1.12 24.88 2.27
N SER A 213 1.98 24.03 1.71
CA SER A 213 2.59 22.95 2.48
C SER A 213 3.45 23.52 3.61
N PRO A 214 3.30 23.05 4.85
CA PRO A 214 4.05 23.58 5.99
C PRO A 214 5.54 23.22 5.98
N GLY A 215 6.00 22.44 5.02
CA GLY A 215 7.39 22.01 4.90
C GLY A 215 7.65 21.26 3.60
N ALA A 216 8.88 20.79 3.44
CA ALA A 216 9.26 19.98 2.29
C ALA A 216 8.47 18.68 2.23
N ILE A 217 7.94 18.35 1.06
CA ILE A 217 7.19 17.12 0.86
C ILE A 217 8.17 15.94 0.78
N THR A 218 7.96 14.95 1.63
CA THR A 218 8.74 13.72 1.62
C THR A 218 8.27 12.83 0.48
N SER A 219 9.18 12.47 -0.43
CA SER A 219 8.91 11.44 -1.44
C SER A 219 9.80 10.21 -1.18
N LEU A 220 9.15 9.06 -1.11
CA LEU A 220 9.77 7.74 -0.96
C LEU A 220 9.60 6.91 -2.24
N ALA A 221 9.01 7.48 -3.30
CA ALA A 221 8.69 6.79 -4.54
C ALA A 221 9.69 7.14 -5.65
N ASN A 222 10.22 6.09 -6.29
CA ASN A 222 10.98 6.20 -7.51
C ASN A 222 10.30 5.40 -8.62
N MET A 223 10.24 5.96 -9.82
CA MET A 223 9.88 5.24 -11.03
C MET A 223 11.14 4.87 -11.78
N VAL A 224 11.26 3.61 -12.16
CA VAL A 224 12.36 3.10 -12.98
C VAL A 224 11.87 2.98 -14.42
N VAL A 225 12.53 3.63 -15.35
CA VAL A 225 12.24 3.51 -16.78
C VAL A 225 13.27 2.59 -17.40
N VAL A 226 12.81 1.51 -18.03
CA VAL A 226 13.66 0.52 -18.69
C VAL A 226 13.47 0.55 -20.20
N ASN A 227 14.51 0.19 -20.95
CA ASN A 227 14.32 -0.07 -22.38
C ASN A 227 13.37 -1.25 -22.57
N ALA A 228 12.54 -1.21 -23.62
CA ALA A 228 11.73 -2.35 -24.00
C ALA A 228 12.64 -3.58 -24.20
N PRO A 229 12.37 -4.69 -23.50
CA PRO A 229 13.22 -5.87 -23.63
C PRO A 229 13.09 -6.46 -25.04
N ALA A 230 14.22 -6.70 -25.69
CA ALA A 230 14.32 -7.31 -27.01
C ALA A 230 15.09 -8.63 -26.91
N TYR A 231 14.51 -9.61 -26.22
CA TYR A 231 15.14 -10.91 -26.06
C TYR A 231 14.92 -11.78 -27.29
N ALA A 232 15.99 -12.43 -27.76
CA ALA A 232 15.87 -13.48 -28.74
C ALA A 232 15.13 -14.67 -28.13
N ALA A 233 14.34 -15.37 -28.96
CA ALA A 233 13.70 -16.60 -28.53
C ALA A 233 14.75 -17.61 -28.05
N THR A 234 14.59 -18.10 -26.84
CA THR A 234 15.53 -19.05 -26.23
C THR A 234 14.87 -19.91 -25.17
N THR A 235 15.52 -20.98 -24.78
CA THR A 235 15.13 -21.83 -23.65
C THR A 235 16.20 -21.83 -22.58
N LEU A 236 15.76 -21.80 -21.31
CA LEU A 236 16.64 -21.83 -20.14
C LEU A 236 16.42 -23.17 -19.42
N ALA A 237 17.52 -23.83 -19.09
CA ALA A 237 17.48 -25.08 -18.34
C ALA A 237 17.42 -24.83 -16.83
N TYR A 238 16.82 -25.76 -16.12
CA TYR A 238 16.86 -25.78 -14.66
C TYR A 238 18.18 -26.36 -14.15
N PRO A 239 18.65 -25.97 -12.99
CA PRO A 239 19.86 -26.55 -12.38
C PRO A 239 19.66 -28.00 -11.91
N SER A 240 18.42 -28.43 -11.72
CA SER A 240 18.03 -29.79 -11.35
C SER A 240 16.89 -30.29 -12.23
N ALA A 241 16.69 -31.59 -12.33
CA ALA A 241 15.66 -32.16 -13.20
C ALA A 241 14.24 -31.84 -12.70
N ALA A 242 13.37 -31.46 -13.66
CA ALA A 242 11.92 -31.40 -13.56
C ALA A 242 11.36 -30.74 -12.26
N PRO A 243 11.70 -29.47 -11.93
CA PRO A 243 11.10 -28.82 -10.78
C PRO A 243 9.61 -28.55 -11.02
N GLN A 244 8.81 -28.55 -9.97
CA GLN A 244 7.45 -28.03 -10.06
C GLN A 244 7.48 -26.50 -9.85
N VAL A 245 7.09 -25.74 -10.87
CA VAL A 245 7.03 -24.28 -10.80
C VAL A 245 5.77 -23.84 -10.06
N GLN A 246 5.94 -23.20 -8.92
CA GLN A 246 4.86 -22.64 -8.12
C GLN A 246 4.47 -21.24 -8.63
N ALA A 247 5.48 -20.40 -8.90
CA ALA A 247 5.27 -19.03 -9.39
C ALA A 247 6.39 -18.61 -10.35
N LEU A 248 6.06 -17.71 -11.27
CA LEU A 248 6.98 -17.03 -12.18
C LEU A 248 6.71 -15.54 -12.12
N ARG A 249 7.76 -14.73 -11.96
CA ARG A 249 7.71 -13.26 -12.04
C ARG A 249 8.86 -12.76 -12.91
N TYR A 250 8.60 -11.66 -13.62
CA TYR A 250 9.63 -10.94 -14.35
C TYR A 250 9.95 -9.62 -13.62
N ASP A 251 11.19 -9.48 -13.20
CA ASP A 251 11.74 -8.24 -12.64
C ASP A 251 12.33 -7.41 -13.78
N ALA A 252 11.56 -6.44 -14.25
CA ALA A 252 11.94 -5.63 -15.40
C ALA A 252 13.06 -4.64 -15.06
N GLU A 253 13.12 -4.14 -13.82
CA GLU A 253 14.19 -3.25 -13.36
C GLU A 253 15.55 -3.93 -13.47
N ARG A 254 15.62 -5.20 -13.05
CA ARG A 254 16.87 -5.96 -12.99
C ARG A 254 17.03 -6.94 -14.15
N GLN A 255 16.10 -6.91 -15.10
CA GLN A 255 16.03 -7.83 -16.25
C GLN A 255 16.25 -9.29 -15.81
N ALA A 256 15.43 -9.75 -14.87
CA ALA A 256 15.59 -11.08 -14.29
C ALA A 256 14.26 -11.85 -14.22
N LEU A 257 14.32 -13.16 -14.39
CA LEU A 257 13.23 -14.06 -14.07
C LEU A 257 13.40 -14.59 -12.65
N LEU A 258 12.34 -14.56 -11.90
CA LEU A 258 12.25 -15.04 -10.54
C LEU A 258 11.23 -16.17 -10.49
N LEU A 259 11.65 -17.35 -10.06
CA LEU A 259 10.80 -18.52 -9.97
C LEU A 259 10.78 -19.06 -8.55
N ALA A 260 9.59 -19.38 -8.07
CA ALA A 260 9.42 -20.27 -6.93
C ALA A 260 9.27 -21.69 -7.44
N VAL A 261 10.08 -22.62 -6.93
CA VAL A 261 10.00 -24.03 -7.29
C VAL A 261 9.83 -24.90 -6.05
N ASN A 262 9.32 -26.12 -6.25
CA ASN A 262 9.19 -27.09 -5.16
C ASN A 262 10.55 -27.35 -4.46
N GLY A 263 10.48 -27.81 -3.23
CA GLY A 263 11.66 -27.91 -2.37
C GLY A 263 12.06 -26.58 -1.71
N GLY A 264 11.22 -25.54 -1.84
CA GLY A 264 11.42 -24.27 -1.17
C GLY A 264 12.55 -23.42 -1.75
N GLN A 265 12.80 -23.51 -3.03
CA GLN A 265 13.87 -22.78 -3.71
C GLN A 265 13.32 -21.63 -4.55
N ILE A 266 14.04 -20.50 -4.54
CA ILE A 266 13.89 -19.41 -5.49
C ILE A 266 15.05 -19.51 -6.48
N LEU A 267 14.71 -19.47 -7.78
CA LEU A 267 15.68 -19.39 -8.87
C LEU A 267 15.62 -17.99 -9.48
N ARG A 268 16.76 -17.34 -9.67
CA ARG A 268 16.88 -16.05 -10.34
C ARG A 268 17.78 -16.18 -11.55
N TYR A 269 17.21 -16.01 -12.74
CA TYR A 269 17.94 -15.92 -14.01
C TYR A 269 18.09 -14.46 -14.39
N ALA A 270 19.31 -13.94 -14.41
CA ALA A 270 19.59 -12.57 -14.81
C ALA A 270 20.01 -12.50 -16.28
N TYR A 271 19.58 -11.43 -16.95
CA TYR A 271 20.01 -11.11 -18.31
C TYR A 271 21.06 -9.99 -18.28
N ALA A 272 22.24 -10.26 -18.85
CA ALA A 272 23.34 -9.32 -19.00
C ALA A 272 23.91 -9.40 -20.43
N GLY A 273 23.06 -9.13 -21.44
CA GLY A 273 23.36 -9.41 -22.85
C GLY A 273 23.10 -10.85 -23.27
N ALA A 274 23.07 -11.78 -22.31
CA ALA A 274 22.60 -13.14 -22.44
C ALA A 274 22.04 -13.61 -21.09
N TRP A 275 21.18 -14.63 -21.11
CA TRP A 275 20.68 -15.25 -19.89
C TRP A 275 21.77 -16.09 -19.22
N GLY A 276 22.07 -15.77 -17.96
CA GLY A 276 23.04 -16.51 -17.16
C GLY A 276 22.46 -17.78 -16.52
N ALA A 277 23.34 -18.58 -15.90
CA ALA A 277 22.92 -19.63 -14.99
C ALA A 277 22.17 -19.02 -13.79
N PRO A 278 21.18 -19.72 -13.20
CA PRO A 278 20.41 -19.16 -12.10
C PRO A 278 21.24 -19.10 -10.82
N THR A 279 21.07 -18.01 -10.07
CA THR A 279 21.36 -17.98 -8.64
C THR A 279 20.20 -18.57 -7.87
N THR A 280 20.47 -19.20 -6.72
CA THR A 280 19.46 -19.92 -5.94
C THR A 280 19.45 -19.47 -4.50
N ALA A 281 18.26 -19.43 -3.88
CA ALA A 281 18.10 -19.28 -2.44
C ALA A 281 17.06 -20.27 -1.92
N ALA A 282 17.28 -20.80 -0.70
CA ALA A 282 16.34 -21.70 -0.03
C ALA A 282 15.51 -20.91 0.99
N VAL A 283 14.18 -21.08 0.97
CA VAL A 283 13.22 -20.35 1.81
C VAL A 283 12.26 -21.28 2.54
N GLY A 284 12.52 -22.57 2.56
CA GLY A 284 11.62 -23.55 3.20
C GLY A 284 10.41 -23.91 2.32
N SER A 285 9.24 -24.12 2.93
CA SER A 285 8.01 -24.57 2.23
C SER A 285 7.38 -23.47 1.39
N LEU A 286 8.11 -23.01 0.36
CA LEU A 286 7.71 -21.89 -0.50
C LEU A 286 6.45 -22.25 -1.33
N SER A 287 5.47 -21.38 -1.33
CA SER A 287 4.21 -21.55 -2.08
C SER A 287 4.01 -20.51 -3.19
N ASP A 288 4.47 -19.26 -2.98
CA ASP A 288 4.35 -18.20 -3.99
C ASP A 288 5.42 -17.11 -3.77
N ILE A 289 5.64 -16.28 -4.80
CA ILE A 289 6.49 -15.07 -4.72
C ILE A 289 5.83 -13.90 -5.44
N ALA A 290 6.10 -12.67 -4.99
CA ALA A 290 5.76 -11.44 -5.72
C ALA A 290 6.75 -10.33 -5.41
N LEU A 291 6.97 -9.40 -6.35
CA LEU A 291 7.70 -8.17 -6.08
C LEU A 291 6.83 -7.18 -5.30
N SER A 292 7.42 -6.44 -4.36
CA SER A 292 6.75 -5.34 -3.67
C SER A 292 6.34 -4.23 -4.64
N THR A 293 5.44 -3.35 -4.22
CA THR A 293 4.91 -2.24 -5.03
C THR A 293 6.00 -1.35 -5.63
N ASP A 294 7.12 -1.20 -4.94
CA ASP A 294 8.28 -0.41 -5.35
C ASP A 294 9.42 -1.26 -5.93
N GLY A 295 9.21 -2.56 -6.10
CA GLY A 295 10.20 -3.49 -6.66
C GLY A 295 11.45 -3.73 -5.80
N GLN A 296 11.50 -3.15 -4.59
CA GLN A 296 12.70 -3.21 -3.75
C GLN A 296 12.80 -4.51 -2.95
N GLN A 297 11.71 -5.27 -2.86
CA GLN A 297 11.65 -6.52 -2.12
C GLN A 297 10.94 -7.59 -2.94
N LEU A 298 11.45 -8.81 -2.84
CA LEU A 298 10.76 -10.03 -3.26
C LEU A 298 10.10 -10.62 -2.03
N LEU A 299 8.78 -10.71 -2.05
CA LEU A 299 7.99 -11.36 -1.00
C LEU A 299 7.94 -12.86 -1.29
N ALA A 300 8.54 -13.66 -0.44
CA ALA A 300 8.55 -15.12 -0.54
C ALA A 300 7.58 -15.68 0.49
N LEU A 301 6.47 -16.25 0.02
CA LEU A 301 5.43 -16.81 0.85
C LEU A 301 5.68 -18.29 1.09
N ALA A 302 5.98 -18.66 2.31
CA ALA A 302 5.98 -20.03 2.79
C ALA A 302 4.66 -20.35 3.51
N GLN A 303 4.38 -21.61 3.77
CA GLN A 303 3.12 -22.03 4.42
C GLN A 303 2.91 -21.41 5.81
N THR A 304 4.00 -21.12 6.54
CA THR A 304 3.97 -20.65 7.93
C THR A 304 4.57 -19.27 8.15
N ALA A 305 5.09 -18.62 7.10
CA ALA A 305 5.73 -17.31 7.19
C ALA A 305 5.80 -16.61 5.83
N LEU A 306 6.00 -15.30 5.85
CA LEU A 306 6.40 -14.50 4.70
C LEU A 306 7.78 -13.92 4.96
N THR A 307 8.71 -14.14 4.02
CA THR A 307 10.08 -13.62 4.07
C THR A 307 10.25 -12.51 3.02
N GLN A 308 10.76 -11.37 3.43
CA GLN A 308 11.21 -10.32 2.53
C GLN A 308 12.64 -10.64 2.09
N ILE A 309 12.90 -10.59 0.79
CA ILE A 309 14.17 -10.97 0.17
C ILE A 309 14.62 -9.84 -0.75
N ASP A 310 15.92 -9.57 -0.80
CA ASP A 310 16.49 -8.68 -1.80
C ASP A 310 16.40 -9.34 -3.21
N PRO A 311 15.66 -8.77 -4.16
CA PRO A 311 15.46 -9.38 -5.48
C PRO A 311 16.75 -9.41 -6.33
N ALA A 312 17.76 -8.58 -6.01
CA ALA A 312 19.03 -8.56 -6.75
C ALA A 312 19.96 -9.70 -6.32
N THR A 313 20.06 -9.93 -5.01
CA THR A 313 21.05 -10.86 -4.41
C THR A 313 20.43 -12.15 -3.89
N LEU A 314 19.12 -12.21 -3.73
CA LEU A 314 18.35 -13.23 -3.02
C LEU A 314 18.72 -13.36 -1.53
N ALA A 315 19.33 -12.33 -0.94
CA ALA A 315 19.59 -12.29 0.51
C ALA A 315 18.27 -12.17 1.28
N ALA A 316 18.08 -13.06 2.25
CA ALA A 316 16.91 -13.04 3.12
C ALA A 316 16.99 -11.86 4.11
N GLY A 317 15.87 -11.15 4.26
CA GLY A 317 15.67 -10.06 5.20
C GLY A 317 14.68 -10.43 6.30
N THR A 318 13.66 -9.60 6.49
CA THR A 318 12.65 -9.78 7.55
C THR A 318 11.78 -11.00 7.30
N VAL A 319 11.62 -11.82 8.33
CA VAL A 319 10.69 -12.96 8.35
C VAL A 319 9.53 -12.61 9.27
N THR A 320 8.32 -12.65 8.73
CA THR A 320 7.08 -12.43 9.48
C THR A 320 6.32 -13.75 9.59
N PRO A 321 6.12 -14.28 10.81
CA PRO A 321 5.36 -15.52 10.98
C PRO A 321 3.91 -15.33 10.53
N ALA A 322 3.28 -16.41 10.08
CA ALA A 322 1.86 -16.43 9.76
C ALA A 322 1.04 -16.01 11.00
N PRO A 323 -0.14 -15.39 10.81
CA PRO A 323 -1.09 -15.21 11.90
C PRO A 323 -1.50 -16.57 12.49
N ALA A 324 -2.17 -16.56 13.64
CA ALA A 324 -2.68 -17.79 14.24
C ALA A 324 -3.70 -18.45 13.29
N LEU A 325 -3.33 -19.56 12.69
CA LEU A 325 -4.14 -20.36 11.75
C LEU A 325 -4.58 -21.67 12.43
N ALA A 326 -5.67 -22.25 11.95
CA ALA A 326 -6.02 -23.63 12.33
C ALA A 326 -4.93 -24.62 11.84
N ALA A 327 -4.81 -25.77 12.48
CA ALA A 327 -3.72 -26.71 12.25
C ALA A 327 -3.62 -27.26 10.82
N ASP A 328 -4.75 -27.26 10.10
CA ASP A 328 -4.88 -27.72 8.71
C ASP A 328 -4.91 -26.58 7.68
N VAL A 329 -4.74 -25.32 8.13
CA VAL A 329 -4.73 -24.12 7.29
C VAL A 329 -3.31 -23.57 7.15
N PHE A 330 -2.94 -23.11 5.96
CA PHE A 330 -1.61 -22.58 5.65
C PHE A 330 -1.68 -21.40 4.67
N LEU A 331 -0.66 -20.55 4.66
CA LEU A 331 -0.52 -19.49 3.66
C LEU A 331 -0.26 -20.09 2.28
N LYS A 332 -0.95 -19.60 1.24
CA LYS A 332 -0.92 -20.27 -0.07
C LYS A 332 -0.47 -19.39 -1.23
N ASN A 333 -1.14 -18.29 -1.48
CA ASN A 333 -0.84 -17.42 -2.63
C ASN A 333 -0.84 -15.95 -2.22
N LEU A 334 -0.17 -15.10 -3.01
CA LEU A 334 -0.16 -13.65 -2.79
C LEU A 334 -0.17 -12.85 -4.09
N ALA A 335 -0.73 -11.64 -4.01
CA ALA A 335 -0.61 -10.60 -5.03
C ALA A 335 -0.42 -9.24 -4.36
N VAL A 336 0.37 -8.34 -4.96
CA VAL A 336 0.73 -7.04 -4.37
C VAL A 336 -0.09 -5.93 -5.00
N ALA A 337 -0.65 -5.06 -4.13
CA ALA A 337 -1.39 -3.87 -4.51
C ALA A 337 -0.52 -2.60 -4.43
N ASN A 338 -0.97 -1.51 -5.07
CA ASN A 338 -0.19 -0.26 -5.12
C ASN A 338 -0.32 0.62 -3.86
N ASP A 339 -1.05 0.18 -2.86
CA ASP A 339 -1.13 0.81 -1.54
C ASP A 339 -0.06 0.30 -0.55
N GLY A 340 0.83 -0.60 -1.02
CA GLY A 340 1.88 -1.21 -0.21
C GLY A 340 1.44 -2.45 0.56
N ASN A 341 0.24 -2.96 0.31
CA ASN A 341 -0.24 -4.21 0.86
C ASN A 341 -0.09 -5.36 -0.14
N ALA A 342 0.21 -6.55 0.36
CA ALA A 342 0.00 -7.79 -0.37
C ALA A 342 -1.29 -8.46 0.15
N VAL A 343 -2.16 -8.86 -0.76
CA VAL A 343 -3.29 -9.75 -0.44
C VAL A 343 -2.75 -11.16 -0.36
N VAL A 344 -2.91 -11.81 0.77
CA VAL A 344 -2.42 -13.17 1.05
C VAL A 344 -3.61 -14.07 1.31
N THR A 345 -3.71 -15.15 0.55
CA THR A 345 -4.76 -16.15 0.70
C THR A 345 -4.25 -17.39 1.43
N THR A 346 -5.17 -18.12 2.04
CA THR A 346 -4.86 -19.39 2.69
C THR A 346 -5.40 -20.58 1.90
N GLY A 347 -4.78 -21.72 2.12
CA GLY A 347 -5.25 -23.04 1.71
C GLY A 347 -5.44 -23.93 2.92
N TYR A 348 -6.00 -25.11 2.71
CA TYR A 348 -6.25 -26.10 3.75
C TYR A 348 -6.00 -27.53 3.27
N ASN A 349 -5.69 -28.42 4.21
CA ASN A 349 -5.54 -29.86 4.00
C ASN A 349 -6.58 -30.70 4.76
N GLY A 350 -7.62 -30.06 5.28
CA GLY A 350 -8.64 -30.68 6.13
C GLY A 350 -10.03 -30.12 5.86
N SER A 351 -10.70 -29.63 6.88
CA SER A 351 -12.06 -29.09 6.83
C SER A 351 -12.20 -27.70 7.45
N SER A 352 -11.10 -27.03 7.78
CA SER A 352 -11.13 -25.71 8.41
C SER A 352 -11.40 -24.60 7.41
N ASN A 353 -12.02 -23.52 7.88
CA ASN A 353 -12.28 -22.35 7.07
C ASN A 353 -10.98 -21.62 6.72
N THR A 354 -10.84 -21.27 5.47
CA THR A 354 -9.75 -20.44 4.95
C THR A 354 -10.06 -18.96 5.11
N GLN A 355 -9.03 -18.14 5.08
CA GLN A 355 -9.14 -16.70 5.28
C GLN A 355 -8.26 -15.94 4.32
N THR A 356 -8.52 -14.64 4.18
CA THR A 356 -7.71 -13.71 3.39
C THR A 356 -7.13 -12.65 4.32
N TYR A 357 -5.84 -12.35 4.15
CA TYR A 357 -5.10 -11.37 4.94
C TYR A 357 -4.52 -10.27 4.05
N LEU A 358 -4.25 -9.13 4.64
CA LEU A 358 -3.34 -8.13 4.09
C LEU A 358 -1.99 -8.23 4.81
N TYR A 359 -0.92 -8.09 4.05
CA TYR A 359 0.44 -7.98 4.58
C TYR A 359 1.03 -6.63 4.18
N ALA A 360 1.33 -5.79 5.16
CA ALA A 360 1.93 -4.48 4.93
C ALA A 360 3.43 -4.63 4.64
N THR A 361 3.88 -4.25 3.43
CA THR A 361 5.26 -4.50 2.97
C THR A 361 6.29 -3.59 3.64
N ARG A 362 5.94 -2.36 4.00
CA ARG A 362 6.84 -1.40 4.67
C ARG A 362 6.83 -1.49 6.19
N SER A 363 5.78 -2.04 6.78
CA SER A 363 5.66 -2.32 8.21
C SER A 363 5.25 -3.77 8.37
N PRO A 364 6.20 -4.72 8.23
CA PRO A 364 5.94 -6.14 8.07
C PRO A 364 4.98 -6.70 9.13
N ALA A 365 3.72 -6.81 8.80
CA ALA A 365 2.66 -7.33 9.66
C ALA A 365 1.47 -7.82 8.86
N PHE A 366 0.84 -8.90 9.34
CA PHE A 366 -0.44 -9.37 8.83
C PHE A 366 -1.59 -8.67 9.54
N SER A 367 -2.64 -8.36 8.79
CA SER A 367 -3.93 -7.89 9.29
C SER A 367 -5.07 -8.56 8.54
N GLN A 368 -6.23 -8.65 9.18
CA GLN A 368 -7.45 -9.20 8.55
C GLN A 368 -8.52 -8.11 8.55
N PRO A 369 -8.78 -7.45 7.40
CA PRO A 369 -9.87 -6.50 7.30
C PRO A 369 -11.23 -7.16 7.50
N ALA A 370 -12.19 -6.42 8.07
CA ALA A 370 -13.56 -6.92 8.24
C ALA A 370 -14.27 -7.29 6.92
N THR A 371 -13.82 -6.71 5.81
CA THR A 371 -14.33 -7.00 4.46
C THR A 371 -13.61 -8.17 3.77
N ALA A 372 -12.58 -8.76 4.41
CA ALA A 372 -11.81 -9.84 3.81
C ALA A 372 -12.68 -11.10 3.63
N PRO A 373 -12.71 -11.69 2.41
CA PRO A 373 -13.51 -12.87 2.16
C PRO A 373 -12.86 -14.12 2.77
N SER A 374 -13.70 -15.08 3.14
CA SER A 374 -13.31 -16.47 3.37
C SER A 374 -13.44 -17.22 2.04
N MET A 375 -12.32 -17.67 1.47
CA MET A 375 -12.27 -18.31 0.15
C MET A 375 -11.30 -19.49 0.18
N ASP A 376 -11.77 -20.64 -0.28
CA ASP A 376 -10.98 -21.86 -0.27
C ASP A 376 -9.94 -21.85 -1.39
N ASN A 377 -8.68 -22.09 -1.03
CA ASN A 377 -7.60 -22.26 -1.99
C ASN A 377 -7.51 -21.15 -3.06
N SER A 378 -7.95 -19.95 -2.75
CA SER A 378 -8.04 -18.84 -3.72
C SER A 378 -6.69 -18.48 -4.31
N THR A 379 -6.69 -18.21 -5.62
CA THR A 379 -5.52 -17.70 -6.34
C THR A 379 -5.78 -16.25 -6.71
N PRO A 380 -5.02 -15.28 -6.17
CA PRO A 380 -5.17 -13.87 -6.51
C PRO A 380 -4.44 -13.54 -7.82
N GLY A 381 -5.03 -12.62 -8.60
CA GLY A 381 -4.41 -11.99 -9.75
C GLY A 381 -4.44 -10.48 -9.61
N GLY A 382 -3.31 -9.80 -9.79
CA GLY A 382 -3.20 -8.34 -9.69
C GLY A 382 -3.11 -7.65 -11.04
N SER A 383 -3.68 -6.43 -11.15
CA SER A 383 -3.41 -5.52 -12.25
C SER A 383 -1.96 -5.03 -12.18
N ALA A 384 -1.34 -4.73 -13.35
CA ALA A 384 0.06 -4.34 -13.36
C ALA A 384 0.32 -2.96 -12.70
N ASP A 385 -0.70 -2.09 -12.59
CA ASP A 385 -0.66 -0.87 -11.80
C ASP A 385 -0.97 -1.10 -10.30
N GLY A 386 -1.26 -2.33 -9.89
CA GLY A 386 -1.58 -2.70 -8.52
C GLY A 386 -2.86 -2.09 -7.96
N SER A 387 -3.68 -1.42 -8.78
CA SER A 387 -4.90 -0.76 -8.31
C SER A 387 -5.98 -1.75 -7.88
N SER A 388 -5.92 -2.97 -8.43
CA SER A 388 -6.93 -4.00 -8.22
C SER A 388 -6.31 -5.39 -8.13
N ILE A 389 -6.80 -6.18 -7.17
CA ILE A 389 -6.50 -7.61 -7.08
C ILE A 389 -7.82 -8.37 -7.13
N VAL A 390 -7.90 -9.34 -8.03
CA VAL A 390 -9.07 -10.22 -8.19
C VAL A 390 -8.78 -11.55 -7.53
N LEU A 391 -9.71 -12.02 -6.71
CA LEU A 391 -9.65 -13.31 -6.03
C LEU A 391 -10.77 -14.20 -6.56
N ALA A 392 -10.42 -15.37 -7.00
CA ALA A 392 -11.35 -16.39 -7.42
C ALA A 392 -11.18 -17.65 -6.55
N GLN A 393 -12.30 -18.32 -6.26
CA GLN A 393 -12.30 -19.56 -5.49
C GLN A 393 -11.43 -20.62 -6.17
N GLY A 394 -10.56 -21.25 -5.42
CA GLY A 394 -9.70 -22.34 -5.94
C GLY A 394 -10.35 -23.73 -5.80
N SER A 395 -9.60 -24.76 -6.18
CA SER A 395 -9.99 -26.16 -6.08
C SER A 395 -9.00 -26.91 -5.17
N PRO A 396 -9.47 -27.86 -4.32
CA PRO A 396 -10.86 -28.15 -3.98
C PRO A 396 -11.51 -27.04 -3.14
N ALA A 397 -12.83 -26.92 -3.19
CA ALA A 397 -13.60 -25.99 -2.37
C ALA A 397 -14.51 -26.80 -1.43
N LEU A 398 -14.53 -26.42 -0.14
CA LEU A 398 -15.42 -27.03 0.87
C LEU A 398 -16.81 -26.40 0.86
N ALA A 399 -16.88 -25.10 0.52
CA ALA A 399 -18.13 -24.37 0.53
C ALA A 399 -18.66 -24.14 -0.88
N SER A 400 -19.98 -24.00 -0.99
CA SER A 400 -20.68 -23.56 -2.18
C SER A 400 -20.44 -22.08 -2.53
N ALA A 401 -19.52 -21.39 -1.86
CA ALA A 401 -19.18 -20.01 -2.15
C ALA A 401 -18.45 -19.92 -3.50
N THR A 402 -19.21 -19.54 -4.52
CA THR A 402 -18.73 -19.47 -5.92
C THR A 402 -18.36 -18.04 -6.32
N GLY A 403 -18.18 -17.14 -5.36
CA GLY A 403 -17.98 -15.72 -5.61
C GLY A 403 -16.57 -15.36 -6.10
N VAL A 404 -16.50 -14.38 -6.96
CA VAL A 404 -15.29 -13.65 -7.28
C VAL A 404 -15.27 -12.35 -6.50
N TYR A 405 -14.17 -12.06 -5.83
CA TYR A 405 -13.97 -10.85 -5.05
C TYR A 405 -12.92 -9.96 -5.68
N ARG A 406 -13.03 -8.67 -5.42
CA ARG A 406 -12.07 -7.67 -5.82
C ARG A 406 -11.56 -6.93 -4.59
N TYR A 407 -10.24 -6.81 -4.45
CA TYR A 407 -9.60 -5.85 -3.56
C TYR A 407 -9.28 -4.57 -4.33
N LEU A 408 -9.65 -3.43 -3.78
CA LEU A 408 -9.35 -2.12 -4.31
C LEU A 408 -8.31 -1.43 -3.43
N ALA A 409 -7.14 -1.15 -3.96
CA ALA A 409 -6.06 -0.48 -3.23
C ALA A 409 -6.45 0.94 -2.78
N ALA A 410 -7.32 1.63 -3.51
CA ALA A 410 -7.76 2.99 -3.18
C ALA A 410 -8.53 3.08 -1.86
N SER A 411 -9.38 2.09 -1.58
CA SER A 411 -10.21 2.02 -0.36
C SER A 411 -9.71 1.01 0.66
N GLN A 412 -8.74 0.17 0.28
CA GLN A 412 -8.24 -0.95 1.08
C GLN A 412 -9.35 -1.93 1.51
N THR A 413 -10.33 -2.12 0.65
CA THR A 413 -11.50 -2.96 0.92
C THR A 413 -11.69 -4.06 -0.10
N PHE A 414 -12.28 -5.16 0.34
CA PHE A 414 -12.77 -6.23 -0.51
C PHE A 414 -14.24 -6.03 -0.82
N SER A 415 -14.64 -6.34 -2.04
CA SER A 415 -16.03 -6.33 -2.50
C SER A 415 -16.32 -7.54 -3.37
N VAL A 416 -17.55 -8.04 -3.30
CA VAL A 416 -18.04 -9.08 -4.20
C VAL A 416 -18.29 -8.46 -5.57
N THR A 417 -17.98 -9.21 -6.65
CA THR A 417 -18.12 -8.70 -8.03
C THR A 417 -19.44 -9.07 -8.69
N GLY A 418 -20.22 -9.99 -8.09
CA GLY A 418 -21.43 -10.55 -8.69
C GLY A 418 -21.17 -11.71 -9.67
N VAL A 419 -19.91 -11.98 -10.01
CA VAL A 419 -19.53 -13.14 -10.84
C VAL A 419 -19.50 -14.39 -9.96
N SER A 420 -20.11 -15.47 -10.46
CA SER A 420 -20.06 -16.79 -9.84
C SER A 420 -19.26 -17.75 -10.70
N LEU A 421 -18.24 -18.37 -10.14
CA LEU A 421 -17.40 -19.37 -10.81
C LEU A 421 -17.28 -20.62 -9.94
N ASN A 422 -17.55 -21.76 -10.55
CA ASN A 422 -17.33 -23.06 -9.91
C ASN A 422 -15.85 -23.44 -10.05
N GLN A 423 -15.03 -23.16 -9.07
CA GLN A 423 -13.63 -23.52 -9.00
C GLN A 423 -12.75 -22.89 -10.10
N ASN A 424 -11.77 -22.14 -9.71
CA ASN A 424 -10.77 -21.53 -10.57
C ASN A 424 -9.41 -22.19 -10.31
N SER A 425 -8.88 -22.91 -11.29
CA SER A 425 -7.56 -23.55 -11.19
C SER A 425 -6.43 -22.68 -11.74
N ILE A 426 -6.77 -21.59 -12.42
CA ILE A 426 -5.84 -20.68 -13.09
C ILE A 426 -5.97 -19.30 -12.45
N ALA A 427 -4.84 -18.66 -12.10
CA ALA A 427 -4.84 -17.31 -11.55
C ALA A 427 -5.56 -16.34 -12.50
N PRO A 428 -6.38 -15.41 -11.98
CA PRO A 428 -6.93 -14.33 -12.77
C PRO A 428 -5.81 -13.55 -13.47
N ALA A 429 -5.98 -13.26 -14.77
CA ALA A 429 -5.06 -12.43 -15.53
C ALA A 429 -5.73 -11.10 -15.86
N LEU A 430 -5.01 -9.99 -15.59
CA LEU A 430 -5.51 -8.64 -15.75
C LEU A 430 -4.55 -7.83 -16.60
N ASP A 431 -5.10 -6.89 -17.39
CA ASP A 431 -4.30 -5.81 -17.97
C ASP A 431 -3.81 -4.83 -16.90
N ARG A 432 -3.12 -3.77 -17.33
CA ARG A 432 -2.52 -2.79 -16.41
C ARG A 432 -3.52 -2.20 -15.40
N ALA A 433 -4.71 -1.81 -15.84
CA ALA A 433 -5.71 -1.09 -15.04
C ALA A 433 -6.96 -1.93 -14.71
N ALA A 434 -6.89 -3.25 -14.91
CA ALA A 434 -8.02 -4.16 -14.74
C ALA A 434 -9.25 -3.78 -15.60
N THR A 435 -9.03 -3.34 -16.85
CA THR A 435 -10.11 -3.07 -17.80
C THR A 435 -10.51 -4.31 -18.59
N ARG A 436 -9.62 -5.30 -18.64
CA ARG A 436 -9.85 -6.67 -19.14
C ARG A 436 -9.39 -7.66 -18.10
N ILE A 437 -10.27 -8.55 -17.72
CA ILE A 437 -10.06 -9.54 -16.67
C ILE A 437 -10.38 -10.90 -17.26
N VAL A 438 -9.41 -11.81 -17.25
CA VAL A 438 -9.60 -13.20 -17.68
C VAL A 438 -9.69 -14.08 -16.44
N LEU A 439 -10.82 -14.75 -16.29
CA LEU A 439 -11.07 -15.69 -15.21
C LEU A 439 -11.11 -17.13 -15.74
N ASN A 440 -10.65 -18.06 -14.92
CA ASN A 440 -10.57 -19.49 -15.26
C ASN A 440 -9.84 -19.75 -16.59
N GLY A 441 -8.91 -18.88 -16.95
CA GLY A 441 -8.09 -18.99 -18.15
C GLY A 441 -8.80 -18.69 -19.47
N THR A 442 -10.13 -18.58 -19.49
CA THR A 442 -10.92 -18.48 -20.73
C THR A 442 -11.96 -17.37 -20.71
N ASN A 443 -12.61 -17.07 -19.60
CA ASN A 443 -13.73 -16.13 -19.56
C ASN A 443 -13.23 -14.69 -19.43
N VAL A 444 -13.56 -13.85 -20.37
CA VAL A 444 -13.14 -12.44 -20.41
C VAL A 444 -14.26 -11.53 -19.91
N TYR A 445 -13.90 -10.61 -19.01
CA TYR A 445 -14.80 -9.62 -18.43
C TYR A 445 -14.23 -8.20 -18.59
N ASP A 446 -15.10 -7.21 -18.53
CA ASP A 446 -14.72 -5.80 -18.42
C ASP A 446 -14.44 -5.38 -16.95
N ALA A 447 -14.09 -4.11 -16.73
CA ALA A 447 -13.85 -3.55 -15.40
C ALA A 447 -15.07 -3.60 -14.45
N GLY A 448 -16.29 -3.67 -15.01
CA GLY A 448 -17.55 -3.81 -14.29
C GLY A 448 -17.95 -5.28 -14.04
N TYR A 449 -17.09 -6.22 -14.44
CA TYR A 449 -17.35 -7.66 -14.40
C TYR A 449 -18.52 -8.12 -15.29
N ASN A 450 -18.83 -7.37 -16.35
CA ASN A 450 -19.72 -7.83 -17.39
C ASN A 450 -18.97 -8.82 -18.28
N PHE A 451 -19.59 -9.96 -18.54
CA PHE A 451 -19.02 -10.99 -19.41
C PHE A 451 -18.97 -10.46 -20.86
N LEU A 452 -17.77 -10.51 -21.46
CA LEU A 452 -17.54 -10.05 -22.83
C LEU A 452 -17.48 -11.21 -23.83
N GLY A 453 -16.93 -12.35 -23.43
CA GLY A 453 -16.77 -13.50 -24.31
C GLY A 453 -15.72 -14.48 -23.78
N THR A 454 -15.34 -15.46 -24.59
CA THR A 454 -14.38 -16.49 -24.20
C THR A 454 -13.14 -16.47 -25.10
N LEU A 455 -12.03 -16.97 -24.57
CA LEU A 455 -10.84 -17.37 -25.33
C LEU A 455 -11.01 -18.85 -25.69
N PRO A 456 -11.15 -19.20 -26.97
CA PRO A 456 -11.34 -20.61 -27.38
C PRO A 456 -10.03 -21.39 -27.28
N SER A 457 -9.65 -21.79 -26.08
CA SER A 457 -8.40 -22.50 -25.80
C SER A 457 -8.54 -23.40 -24.57
N THR A 458 -7.85 -24.53 -24.58
CA THR A 458 -7.71 -25.43 -23.42
C THR A 458 -6.45 -25.03 -22.63
N THR A 459 -6.45 -23.81 -22.10
CA THR A 459 -5.24 -23.24 -21.53
C THR A 459 -4.97 -23.68 -20.09
N LEU A 460 -3.69 -23.81 -19.76
CA LEU A 460 -3.19 -23.96 -18.39
C LEU A 460 -2.62 -22.67 -17.80
N ALA A 461 -2.37 -21.65 -18.64
CA ALA A 461 -1.84 -20.35 -18.24
C ALA A 461 -2.29 -19.26 -19.21
N VAL A 462 -2.53 -18.07 -18.67
CA VAL A 462 -2.98 -16.90 -19.44
C VAL A 462 -2.32 -15.65 -18.90
N VAL A 463 -2.00 -14.71 -19.79
CA VAL A 463 -1.63 -13.32 -19.46
C VAL A 463 -2.36 -12.36 -20.38
N VAL A 464 -2.65 -11.17 -19.87
CA VAL A 464 -3.24 -10.07 -20.65
C VAL A 464 -2.16 -9.02 -20.90
N LYS A 465 -2.07 -8.53 -22.13
CA LYS A 465 -1.16 -7.45 -22.49
C LYS A 465 -1.47 -6.19 -21.65
N PRO A 466 -0.45 -5.45 -21.18
CA PRO A 466 -0.68 -4.29 -20.32
C PRO A 466 -1.62 -3.22 -20.90
N ASP A 467 -1.71 -3.10 -22.23
CA ASP A 467 -2.59 -2.15 -22.94
C ASP A 467 -4.01 -2.68 -23.17
N ALA A 468 -4.36 -3.84 -22.61
CA ALA A 468 -5.66 -4.50 -22.75
C ALA A 468 -6.05 -4.92 -24.18
N THR A 469 -5.14 -4.85 -25.16
CA THR A 469 -5.46 -5.16 -26.55
C THR A 469 -5.46 -6.65 -26.86
N ARG A 470 -4.71 -7.46 -26.08
CA ARG A 470 -4.50 -8.90 -26.35
C ARG A 470 -4.52 -9.74 -25.09
N ALA A 471 -4.90 -11.00 -25.26
CA ALA A 471 -4.63 -12.07 -24.31
C ALA A 471 -3.74 -13.14 -24.97
N TYR A 472 -2.84 -13.71 -24.19
CA TYR A 472 -1.97 -14.82 -24.60
C TYR A 472 -2.25 -16.03 -23.72
N THR A 473 -2.45 -17.18 -24.33
CA THR A 473 -2.69 -18.44 -23.63
C THR A 473 -1.67 -19.49 -24.09
N PHE A 474 -1.33 -20.43 -23.24
CA PHE A 474 -0.49 -21.57 -23.62
C PHE A 474 -1.34 -22.81 -23.89
N ASP A 475 -1.34 -23.30 -25.12
CA ASP A 475 -1.94 -24.55 -25.51
C ASP A 475 -0.91 -25.67 -25.33
N SER A 476 -1.11 -26.52 -24.33
CA SER A 476 -0.21 -27.63 -24.02
C SER A 476 -0.25 -28.77 -25.04
N ALA A 477 -1.38 -28.94 -25.75
CA ALA A 477 -1.52 -30.01 -26.74
C ALA A 477 -0.70 -29.74 -28.00
N ALA A 478 -0.65 -28.46 -28.41
CA ALA A 478 0.13 -28.02 -29.57
C ALA A 478 1.50 -27.45 -29.20
N SER A 479 1.82 -27.30 -27.90
CA SER A 479 3.00 -26.58 -27.39
C SER A 479 3.17 -25.19 -28.01
N GLN A 480 2.08 -24.43 -28.05
CA GLN A 480 2.02 -23.11 -28.68
C GLN A 480 1.48 -22.06 -27.75
N VAL A 481 1.95 -20.83 -27.93
CA VAL A 481 1.28 -19.63 -27.40
C VAL A 481 0.30 -19.15 -28.46
N LEU A 482 -0.96 -19.01 -28.05
CA LEU A 482 -2.04 -18.43 -28.87
C LEU A 482 -2.24 -16.98 -28.49
N SER A 483 -2.51 -16.12 -29.48
CA SER A 483 -2.82 -14.69 -29.32
C SER A 483 -4.27 -14.43 -29.72
N PHE A 484 -4.99 -13.70 -28.86
CA PHE A 484 -6.41 -13.31 -29.06
C PHE A 484 -6.55 -11.79 -29.07
N ASP A 485 -7.35 -11.25 -29.99
CA ASP A 485 -7.66 -9.82 -30.08
C ASP A 485 -8.80 -9.47 -29.14
N LEU A 486 -8.50 -8.75 -28.05
CA LEU A 486 -9.49 -8.29 -27.06
C LEU A 486 -10.17 -6.97 -27.46
N THR A 487 -9.77 -6.35 -28.58
CA THR A 487 -10.39 -5.13 -29.14
C THR A 487 -11.52 -5.47 -30.09
N ALA A 488 -11.51 -6.66 -30.68
CA ALA A 488 -12.54 -7.16 -31.55
C ALA A 488 -13.83 -7.50 -30.79
N SER A 489 -14.97 -7.37 -31.45
CA SER A 489 -16.24 -7.90 -30.93
C SER A 489 -16.24 -9.43 -31.02
N PRO A 490 -16.57 -10.15 -29.92
CA PRO A 490 -16.58 -11.60 -29.94
C PRO A 490 -17.65 -12.14 -30.91
N ALA A 491 -17.20 -12.91 -31.90
CA ALA A 491 -18.10 -13.58 -32.85
C ALA A 491 -18.57 -14.92 -32.27
N GLY A 492 -19.87 -15.12 -32.15
CA GLY A 492 -20.42 -16.32 -31.50
C GLY A 492 -20.01 -16.47 -30.02
N GLY A 493 -19.70 -15.37 -29.35
CA GLY A 493 -19.24 -15.34 -27.95
C GLY A 493 -17.76 -15.62 -27.75
N ALA A 494 -16.96 -15.79 -28.81
CA ALA A 494 -15.53 -16.05 -28.72
C ALA A 494 -14.70 -14.92 -29.36
N PHE A 495 -13.61 -14.53 -28.69
CA PHE A 495 -12.62 -13.61 -29.23
C PHE A 495 -11.82 -14.26 -30.36
N PRO A 496 -11.51 -13.54 -31.44
CA PRO A 496 -10.76 -14.11 -32.56
C PRO A 496 -9.31 -14.40 -32.16
N GLN A 497 -8.85 -15.61 -32.48
CA GLN A 497 -7.44 -15.94 -32.47
C GLN A 497 -6.78 -15.30 -33.67
N ILE A 498 -5.69 -14.54 -33.46
CA ILE A 498 -4.98 -13.78 -34.48
C ILE A 498 -3.54 -14.25 -34.71
N GLY A 499 -3.02 -15.09 -33.82
CA GLY A 499 -1.67 -15.61 -33.93
C GLY A 499 -1.46 -16.90 -33.13
N ALA A 500 -0.42 -17.63 -33.52
CA ALA A 500 0.11 -18.76 -32.78
C ALA A 500 1.62 -18.83 -33.00
N THR A 501 2.39 -19.14 -31.95
CA THR A 501 3.84 -19.31 -32.03
C THR A 501 4.26 -20.48 -31.18
N ALA A 502 5.14 -21.34 -31.73
CA ALA A 502 5.69 -22.48 -31.01
C ALA A 502 6.44 -21.98 -29.75
N ALA A 503 6.17 -22.60 -28.62
CA ALA A 503 6.76 -22.23 -27.33
C ALA A 503 7.84 -23.22 -26.86
N GLY A 504 8.24 -24.16 -27.69
CA GLY A 504 8.99 -25.33 -27.25
C GLY A 504 8.12 -26.21 -26.34
N ASP A 505 8.74 -27.01 -25.50
CA ASP A 505 8.02 -27.87 -24.56
C ASP A 505 8.34 -27.45 -23.10
N PRO A 506 7.63 -26.46 -22.53
CA PRO A 506 7.81 -26.12 -21.13
C PRO A 506 7.34 -27.24 -20.19
N GLY A 507 6.57 -28.24 -20.70
CA GLY A 507 6.04 -29.34 -19.90
C GLY A 507 4.71 -29.03 -19.22
N THR A 508 4.57 -29.52 -18.00
CA THR A 508 3.34 -29.33 -17.19
C THR A 508 3.48 -28.23 -16.13
N GLY A 509 2.34 -27.82 -15.56
CA GLY A 509 2.34 -26.79 -14.49
C GLY A 509 2.81 -25.42 -14.96
N VAL A 510 2.57 -25.08 -16.24
CA VAL A 510 3.09 -23.86 -16.86
C VAL A 510 2.58 -22.62 -16.16
N ARG A 511 3.49 -21.69 -15.89
CA ARG A 511 3.24 -20.31 -15.48
C ARG A 511 3.68 -19.37 -16.58
N MET A 512 2.94 -18.28 -16.76
CA MET A 512 3.28 -17.25 -17.75
C MET A 512 3.50 -15.89 -17.05
N ALA A 513 4.42 -15.12 -17.63
CA ALA A 513 4.62 -13.71 -17.32
C ALA A 513 4.83 -12.94 -18.63
N ILE A 514 4.61 -11.63 -18.60
CA ILE A 514 4.75 -10.74 -19.75
C ILE A 514 5.60 -9.53 -19.35
N SER A 515 6.39 -9.01 -20.29
CA SER A 515 7.16 -7.78 -20.08
C SER A 515 6.25 -6.55 -20.01
N PRO A 516 6.69 -5.44 -19.37
CA PRO A 516 5.88 -4.22 -19.20
C PRO A 516 5.41 -3.58 -20.51
N ASP A 517 6.17 -3.76 -21.60
CA ASP A 517 5.81 -3.32 -22.97
C ASP A 517 4.87 -4.30 -23.69
N GLY A 518 4.65 -5.48 -23.11
CA GLY A 518 3.86 -6.54 -23.72
C GLY A 518 4.53 -7.25 -24.90
N GLY A 519 5.83 -6.99 -25.14
CA GLY A 519 6.56 -7.51 -26.31
C GLY A 519 7.22 -8.88 -26.10
N THR A 520 7.43 -9.29 -24.84
CA THR A 520 8.08 -10.57 -24.51
C THR A 520 7.25 -11.40 -23.56
N LEU A 521 7.14 -12.67 -23.85
CA LEU A 521 6.50 -13.68 -23.01
C LEU A 521 7.54 -14.60 -22.38
N PHE A 522 7.28 -14.97 -21.13
CA PHE A 522 8.05 -15.92 -20.35
C PHE A 522 7.12 -17.06 -19.93
N LEU A 523 7.51 -18.28 -20.22
CA LEU A 523 6.77 -19.48 -19.86
C LEU A 523 7.69 -20.39 -19.06
N ALA A 524 7.26 -20.84 -17.91
CA ALA A 524 8.01 -21.78 -17.08
C ALA A 524 7.13 -22.96 -16.69
N GLY A 525 7.52 -24.14 -17.02
CA GLY A 525 6.92 -25.41 -16.63
C GLY A 525 7.98 -26.37 -16.08
N ASN A 526 7.65 -27.64 -15.91
CA ASN A 526 8.58 -28.58 -15.28
C ASN A 526 9.76 -29.03 -16.16
N ASN A 527 9.75 -28.77 -17.48
CA ASN A 527 10.83 -29.18 -18.38
C ASN A 527 11.86 -28.05 -18.59
N GLN A 528 11.39 -26.84 -18.88
CA GLN A 528 12.24 -25.71 -19.24
C GLN A 528 11.51 -24.38 -19.05
N ILE A 529 12.27 -23.31 -19.16
CA ILE A 529 11.74 -21.94 -19.26
C ILE A 529 11.90 -21.50 -20.72
N ALA A 530 10.82 -21.05 -21.36
CA ALA A 530 10.85 -20.44 -22.66
C ALA A 530 10.77 -18.92 -22.55
N VAL A 531 11.64 -18.23 -23.26
CA VAL A 531 11.62 -16.77 -23.45
C VAL A 531 11.39 -16.53 -24.94
N GLN A 532 10.36 -15.78 -25.28
CA GLN A 532 10.03 -15.55 -26.69
C GLN A 532 9.32 -14.23 -26.93
N PRO A 533 9.44 -13.63 -28.12
CA PRO A 533 8.59 -12.51 -28.52
C PRO A 533 7.12 -12.90 -28.43
N ALA A 534 6.29 -11.95 -27.99
CA ALA A 534 4.84 -12.13 -28.01
C ALA A 534 4.36 -12.24 -29.47
N PRO A 535 3.51 -13.24 -29.79
CA PRO A 535 2.96 -13.35 -31.15
C PRO A 535 2.11 -12.10 -31.50
N PRO A 536 2.08 -11.74 -32.77
CA PRO A 536 1.39 -10.55 -33.25
C PRO A 536 -0.12 -10.58 -33.00
#